data_60b9cac260a2ecfc279eff94ad07146a
#
_entry.id   60b9cac260a2ecfc279eff94ad07146a
#
_cell.length_a   1.000
_cell.length_b   1.000
_cell.length_c   1.000
_cell.angle_alpha   90.00
_cell.angle_beta   90.00
_cell.angle_gamma   90.00
#
_symmetry.space_group_name_H-M   'P 1'
#
loop_
_entity.id
_entity.type
_entity.pdbx_description
1 polymer ?
#
loop_
_entity_poly.entity_id
_entity_poly.type
_entity_poly.pdbx_seq_one_letter_code
_entity_poly.pdbx_strand_id
1 'polypeptide(L)'
;MISSKLTNIRYRADLRGKVDTLFVPELHSDTDTFNALVESAALDIPAYIIQRNNCLYGDSRIRASYKERYQCDLMRVKGGNHDYCFTGEIDITILHLFQPSHRSPGKPFKPVPDGFAQDMAYSRKELPKGDS
;
A
#
# COMPACT_ATOMS: atom_id res chain seq x y z
N MET A 1 0.91 7.15 8.97
CA MET A 1 0.85 6.21 10.15
C MET A 1 2.24 6.02 10.69
N ILE A 2 2.41 6.03 11.99
CA ILE A 2 3.70 5.72 12.62
C ILE A 2 3.97 4.22 12.53
N SER A 3 5.21 3.83 12.28
CA SER A 3 5.63 2.45 12.01
C SER A 3 5.16 1.42 13.04
N SER A 4 5.20 1.75 14.33
CA SER A 4 4.76 0.86 15.40
C SER A 4 3.28 0.48 15.35
N LYS A 5 2.44 1.33 14.76
CA LYS A 5 1.01 1.03 14.58
C LYS A 5 0.74 0.02 13.49
N LEU A 6 1.67 -0.16 12.57
CA LEU A 6 1.51 -1.11 11.47
C LEU A 6 1.46 -2.57 11.94
N THR A 7 2.00 -2.86 13.13
CA THR A 7 1.93 -4.18 13.76
C THR A 7 0.53 -4.51 14.30
N ASN A 8 -0.33 -3.51 14.49
CA ASN A 8 -1.64 -3.68 15.08
C ASN A 8 -2.68 -3.99 14.01
N ILE A 9 -3.21 -5.21 14.04
CA ILE A 9 -4.20 -5.70 13.07
C ILE A 9 -5.48 -4.84 13.06
N ARG A 10 -5.89 -4.30 14.19
CA ARG A 10 -7.09 -3.44 14.26
C ARG A 10 -6.91 -2.15 13.47
N TYR A 11 -5.76 -1.52 13.57
CA TYR A 11 -5.47 -0.32 12.76
C TYR A 11 -5.47 -0.63 11.27
N ARG A 12 -4.93 -1.77 10.86
CA ARG A 12 -4.98 -2.19 9.45
C ARG A 12 -6.42 -2.39 8.99
N ALA A 13 -7.23 -3.12 9.78
CA ALA A 13 -8.63 -3.37 9.45
C ALA A 13 -9.43 -2.06 9.35
N ASP A 14 -9.18 -1.10 10.24
CA ASP A 14 -9.85 0.20 10.23
C ASP A 14 -9.57 1.02 8.97
N LEU A 15 -8.46 0.76 8.28
CA LEU A 15 -8.07 1.45 7.05
C LEU A 15 -8.58 0.79 5.77
N ARG A 16 -9.06 -0.45 5.85
CA ARG A 16 -9.55 -1.19 4.68
C ARG A 16 -10.64 -0.44 3.95
N GLY A 17 -10.44 -0.26 2.65
CA GLY A 17 -11.41 0.41 1.79
C GLY A 17 -11.68 1.88 2.10
N LYS A 18 -10.86 2.52 2.93
CA LYS A 18 -11.01 3.91 3.35
C LYS A 18 -9.86 4.80 2.93
N VAL A 19 -8.73 4.22 2.56
CA VAL A 19 -7.53 4.97 2.15
C VAL A 19 -7.02 4.46 0.81
N ASP A 20 -6.44 5.36 0.03
CA ASP A 20 -5.79 5.04 -1.24
C ASP A 20 -4.29 4.90 -1.07
N THR A 21 -3.74 5.73 -0.20
CA THR A 21 -2.31 5.82 0.05
C THR A 21 -2.06 5.93 1.54
N LEU A 22 -1.14 5.14 2.03
CA LEU A 22 -0.71 5.15 3.42
C LEU A 22 0.76 5.54 3.49
N PHE A 23 1.04 6.65 4.14
CA PHE A 23 2.41 7.09 4.40
C PHE A 23 2.90 6.50 5.72
N VAL A 24 4.03 5.80 5.66
CA VAL A 24 4.63 5.13 6.82
C VAL A 24 6.06 5.64 7.01
N PRO A 25 6.24 6.76 7.72
CA PRO A 25 7.56 7.19 8.14
C PRO A 25 8.09 6.25 9.22
N GLU A 26 9.35 5.89 9.11
CA GLU A 26 10.01 4.99 10.04
C GLU A 26 11.45 5.39 10.34
N LEU A 27 11.96 4.83 11.40
CA LEU A 27 13.38 4.85 11.75
C LEU A 27 13.72 3.45 12.24
N HIS A 28 14.11 2.57 11.33
CA HIS A 28 14.22 1.14 11.62
C HIS A 28 15.45 0.54 11.00
N SER A 29 16.30 -0.06 11.83
CA SER A 29 17.51 -0.76 11.39
C SER A 29 17.22 -2.18 10.91
N ASP A 30 16.20 -2.83 11.47
CA ASP A 30 15.75 -4.16 11.03
C ASP A 30 14.80 -4.02 9.83
N THR A 31 15.38 -3.75 8.67
CA THR A 31 14.64 -3.53 7.45
C THR A 31 13.91 -4.78 6.95
N ASP A 32 14.44 -5.97 7.20
CA ASP A 32 13.81 -7.21 6.75
C ASP A 32 12.46 -7.44 7.44
N THR A 33 12.41 -7.32 8.77
CA THR A 33 11.17 -7.47 9.53
C THR A 33 10.17 -6.39 9.16
N PHE A 34 10.61 -5.15 9.04
CA PHE A 34 9.71 -4.05 8.74
C PHE A 34 9.19 -4.12 7.30
N ASN A 35 10.03 -4.53 6.36
CA ASN A 35 9.61 -4.76 4.97
C ASN A 35 8.52 -5.83 4.88
N ALA A 36 8.64 -6.91 5.63
CA ALA A 36 7.60 -7.94 5.70
C ALA A 36 6.27 -7.38 6.25
N LEU A 37 6.32 -6.51 7.25
CA LEU A 37 5.13 -5.82 7.77
C LEU A 37 4.46 -4.94 6.73
N VAL A 38 5.23 -4.17 5.98
CA VAL A 38 4.72 -3.31 4.90
C VAL A 38 4.08 -4.15 3.80
N GLU A 39 4.71 -5.24 3.40
CA GLU A 39 4.17 -6.15 2.38
C GLU A 39 2.85 -6.78 2.83
N SER A 40 2.79 -7.24 4.07
CA SER A 40 1.56 -7.77 4.67
C SER A 40 0.47 -6.70 4.76
N ALA A 41 0.81 -5.50 5.20
CA ALA A 41 -0.14 -4.39 5.29
C ALA A 41 -0.72 -4.00 3.92
N ALA A 42 0.10 -4.01 2.87
CA ALA A 42 -0.36 -3.72 1.51
C ALA A 42 -1.42 -4.73 1.03
N LEU A 43 -1.29 -5.98 1.43
CA LEU A 43 -2.29 -7.02 1.14
C LEU A 43 -3.57 -6.86 1.95
N ASP A 44 -3.44 -6.49 3.23
CA ASP A 44 -4.59 -6.34 4.14
C ASP A 44 -5.43 -5.10 3.83
N ILE A 45 -4.79 -4.00 3.45
CA ILE A 45 -5.44 -2.70 3.29
C ILE A 45 -5.83 -2.43 1.83
N PRO A 46 -5.36 -3.18 0.85
CA PRO A 46 -5.25 -2.94 -0.60
C PRO A 46 -5.14 -1.46 -0.98
N ALA A 47 -4.04 -0.85 -0.54
CA ALA A 47 -3.70 0.54 -0.82
C ALA A 47 -2.22 0.64 -1.21
N TYR A 48 -1.84 1.78 -1.76
CA TYR A 48 -0.42 2.06 -1.97
C TYR A 48 0.22 2.45 -0.64
N ILE A 49 1.32 1.79 -0.28
CA ILE A 49 2.07 2.12 0.94
C ILE A 49 3.37 2.82 0.55
N ILE A 50 3.52 4.03 1.05
CA ILE A 50 4.74 4.82 0.88
C ILE A 50 5.55 4.70 2.17
N GLN A 51 6.54 3.84 2.13
CA GLN A 51 7.47 3.56 3.20
C GLN A 51 8.67 4.51 3.08
N ARG A 52 8.96 5.23 4.15
CA ARG A 52 10.11 6.13 4.19
C ARG A 52 10.95 5.83 5.42
N ASN A 53 12.16 5.32 5.22
CA ASN A 53 13.12 5.05 6.28
C ASN A 53 14.26 6.08 6.28
N ASN A 54 15.05 6.08 7.35
CA ASN A 54 16.31 6.81 7.38
C ASN A 54 17.23 6.30 6.26
N CYS A 55 17.95 7.19 5.60
CA CYS A 55 18.84 6.84 4.49
C CYS A 55 19.93 5.86 4.87
N LEU A 56 20.42 5.89 6.11
CA LEU A 56 21.44 4.97 6.60
C LEU A 56 20.95 3.50 6.60
N TYR A 57 19.68 3.28 6.94
CA TYR A 57 19.10 1.94 6.97
C TYR A 57 18.49 1.55 5.63
N GLY A 58 17.98 2.51 4.89
CA GLY A 58 17.49 2.33 3.54
C GLY A 58 16.14 1.63 3.42
N ASP A 59 15.88 1.11 2.23
CA ASP A 59 14.66 0.42 1.86
C ASP A 59 13.40 1.30 1.89
N SER A 60 13.53 2.59 1.57
CA SER A 60 12.38 3.44 1.27
C SER A 60 11.76 3.01 -0.05
N ARG A 61 10.43 2.88 -0.09
CA ARG A 61 9.76 2.38 -1.29
C ARG A 61 8.30 2.79 -1.39
N ILE A 62 7.75 2.59 -2.58
CA ILE A 62 6.30 2.62 -2.85
C ILE A 62 5.88 1.18 -3.13
N ARG A 63 5.02 0.64 -2.29
CA ARG A 63 4.56 -0.75 -2.37
C ARG A 63 3.08 -0.83 -2.73
N ALA A 64 2.74 -1.74 -3.63
CA ALA A 64 1.37 -2.06 -4.00
C ALA A 64 1.11 -3.57 -3.84
N SER A 65 -0.15 -3.94 -3.73
CA SER A 65 -0.57 -5.35 -3.65
C SER A 65 -0.82 -5.96 -5.02
N TYR A 66 0.12 -5.79 -5.96
CA TYR A 66 -0.02 -6.34 -7.31
C TYR A 66 0.13 -7.87 -7.32
N LYS A 67 -0.48 -8.51 -8.32
CA LYS A 67 -0.40 -9.97 -8.50
C LYS A 67 1.02 -10.41 -8.78
N GLU A 68 1.69 -9.69 -9.68
CA GLU A 68 3.07 -10.01 -10.07
C GLU A 68 4.04 -9.44 -9.05
N ARG A 69 4.77 -10.31 -8.38
CA ARG A 69 5.66 -9.94 -7.29
C ARG A 69 6.69 -8.88 -7.68
N TYR A 70 7.24 -8.98 -8.89
CA TYR A 70 8.26 -8.04 -9.38
C TYR A 70 7.71 -6.63 -9.64
N GLN A 71 6.39 -6.47 -9.75
CA GLN A 71 5.73 -5.18 -9.96
C GLN A 71 5.26 -4.53 -8.65
N CYS A 72 5.33 -5.24 -7.53
CA CYS A 72 4.80 -4.73 -6.26
C CYS A 72 5.56 -3.53 -5.73
N ASP A 73 6.88 -3.50 -5.88
CA ASP A 73 7.70 -2.34 -5.55
C ASP A 73 7.76 -1.41 -6.77
N LEU A 74 6.90 -0.39 -6.79
CA LEU A 74 6.87 0.60 -7.88
C LEU A 74 8.15 1.43 -7.89
N MET A 75 8.72 1.66 -6.72
CA MET A 75 10.00 2.31 -6.52
C MET A 75 10.62 1.81 -5.23
N ARG A 76 11.91 1.56 -5.24
CA ARG A 76 12.66 1.15 -4.05
C ARG A 76 14.05 1.74 -4.08
N VAL A 77 14.49 2.27 -2.95
CA VAL A 77 15.80 2.88 -2.80
C VAL A 77 16.52 2.25 -1.62
N LYS A 78 17.70 1.72 -1.88
CA LYS A 78 18.48 1.01 -0.87
C LYS A 78 18.97 1.93 0.26
N GLY A 79 19.27 3.17 -0.07
CA GLY A 79 19.82 4.13 0.88
C GLY A 79 21.32 4.34 0.73
N GLY A 80 21.91 5.08 1.62
CA GLY A 80 23.32 5.44 1.61
C GLY A 80 23.66 6.56 2.59
N ASN A 81 24.82 7.17 2.43
CA ASN A 81 25.33 8.21 3.33
C ASN A 81 24.82 9.62 2.99
N HIS A 82 24.09 9.79 1.92
CA HIS A 82 23.60 11.07 1.45
C HIS A 82 22.08 11.14 1.46
N ASP A 83 21.57 12.32 1.75
CA ASP A 83 20.16 12.60 1.57
C ASP A 83 19.80 12.62 0.08
N TYR A 84 18.62 12.13 -0.23
CA TYR A 84 18.12 12.10 -1.59
C TYR A 84 16.59 12.27 -1.62
N CYS A 85 16.10 12.66 -2.78
CA CYS A 85 14.69 12.76 -3.06
C CYS A 85 14.39 11.97 -4.33
N PHE A 86 13.36 11.13 -4.28
CA PHE A 86 12.89 10.34 -5.42
C PHE A 86 11.41 10.54 -5.63
N THR A 87 11.01 10.47 -6.88
CA THR A 87 9.60 10.52 -7.25
C THR A 87 9.19 9.21 -7.90
N GLY A 88 7.99 8.76 -7.60
CA GLY A 88 7.36 7.61 -8.22
C GLY A 88 5.91 7.92 -8.55
N GLU A 89 5.31 7.09 -9.40
CA GLU A 89 3.92 7.24 -9.81
C GLU A 89 3.06 6.15 -9.21
N ILE A 90 1.85 6.52 -8.78
CA ILE A 90 0.79 5.60 -8.37
C ILE A 90 -0.45 5.87 -9.20
N ASP A 91 -1.24 4.82 -9.44
CA ASP A 91 -2.49 4.94 -10.19
C ASP A 91 -3.69 4.79 -9.27
N ILE A 92 -4.18 5.91 -8.77
CA ILE A 92 -5.34 5.96 -7.89
C ILE A 92 -6.62 5.53 -8.62
N THR A 93 -6.74 5.85 -9.91
CA THR A 93 -7.92 5.49 -10.71
C THR A 93 -8.09 3.97 -10.80
N ILE A 94 -7.01 3.24 -11.09
CA ILE A 94 -7.04 1.78 -11.13
C ILE A 94 -7.45 1.20 -9.78
N LEU A 95 -6.92 1.76 -8.68
CA LEU A 95 -7.27 1.33 -7.33
C LEU A 95 -8.76 1.54 -7.03
N HIS A 96 -9.30 2.70 -7.38
CA HIS A 96 -10.72 3.03 -7.18
C HIS A 96 -11.65 2.14 -7.99
N LEU A 97 -11.25 1.75 -9.20
CA LEU A 97 -12.01 0.81 -10.02
C LEU A 97 -11.94 -0.62 -9.48
N PHE A 98 -10.81 -0.99 -8.89
CA PHE A 98 -10.60 -2.32 -8.36
C PHE A 98 -11.33 -2.58 -7.04
N GLN A 99 -11.26 -1.65 -6.08
CA GLN A 99 -11.77 -1.84 -4.72
C GLN A 99 -13.25 -2.27 -4.68
N PRO A 100 -14.19 -1.65 -5.40
CA PRO A 100 -15.58 -2.07 -5.38
C PRO A 100 -15.84 -3.42 -6.03
N SER A 101 -15.10 -3.77 -7.07
CA SER A 101 -15.31 -4.99 -7.84
C SER A 101 -14.70 -6.23 -7.22
N HIS A 102 -13.66 -6.08 -6.39
CA HIS A 102 -12.86 -7.13 -5.74
C HIS A 102 -12.26 -8.18 -6.70
N ARG A 103 -12.80 -8.31 -7.87
CA ARG A 103 -12.49 -9.35 -8.86
C ARG A 103 -12.48 -8.74 -10.25
N SER A 104 -11.46 -8.06 -10.61
CA SER A 104 -11.40 -7.54 -11.97
C SER A 104 -10.35 -8.31 -12.77
N PRO A 105 -10.79 -9.20 -13.69
CA PRO A 105 -9.85 -9.78 -14.64
C PRO A 105 -9.10 -8.66 -15.39
N GLY A 106 -7.80 -8.79 -15.51
CA GLY A 106 -6.98 -7.77 -16.14
C GLY A 106 -6.52 -6.62 -15.25
N LYS A 107 -6.99 -6.53 -13.99
CA LYS A 107 -6.43 -5.57 -13.03
C LYS A 107 -5.18 -6.15 -12.36
N PRO A 108 -4.17 -5.30 -12.04
CA PRO A 108 -2.90 -5.79 -11.52
C PRO A 108 -2.93 -6.26 -10.07
N PHE A 109 -3.96 -5.92 -9.31
CA PHE A 109 -4.03 -6.18 -7.86
C PHE A 109 -4.37 -7.62 -7.51
N LYS A 110 -3.83 -8.07 -6.37
CA LYS A 110 -4.28 -9.30 -5.73
C LYS A 110 -5.70 -9.16 -5.19
N PRO A 111 -6.45 -10.26 -5.06
CA PRO A 111 -7.77 -10.21 -4.43
C PRO A 111 -7.72 -9.58 -3.03
N VAL A 112 -8.78 -8.87 -2.68
CA VAL A 112 -8.92 -8.28 -1.35
C VAL A 112 -9.17 -9.36 -0.30
N PRO A 113 -8.80 -9.12 0.98
CA PRO A 113 -9.11 -10.04 2.06
C PRO A 113 -10.62 -10.19 2.29
N ASP A 114 -11.02 -11.30 2.89
CA ASP A 114 -12.39 -11.51 3.31
C ASP A 114 -12.87 -10.39 4.25
N GLY A 115 -14.11 -9.97 4.08
CA GLY A 115 -14.69 -8.87 4.85
C GLY A 115 -14.36 -7.45 4.34
N PHE A 116 -13.51 -7.34 3.34
CA PHE A 116 -13.11 -6.02 2.81
C PHE A 116 -14.30 -5.19 2.34
N ALA A 117 -15.27 -5.80 1.65
CA ALA A 117 -16.44 -5.09 1.15
C ALA A 117 -17.32 -4.53 2.27
N GLN A 118 -17.36 -5.20 3.42
CA GLN A 118 -18.11 -4.76 4.59
C GLN A 118 -17.42 -3.57 5.26
N ASP A 119 -16.09 -3.58 5.30
CA ASP A 119 -15.28 -2.53 5.91
C ASP A 119 -15.18 -1.28 5.04
N MET A 120 -15.45 -1.42 3.74
CA MET A 120 -15.30 -0.35 2.78
C MET A 120 -16.25 0.81 3.06
N ALA A 121 -15.74 2.04 3.01
CA ALA A 121 -16.57 3.24 3.13
C ALA A 121 -17.63 3.28 2.01
N TYR A 122 -18.84 3.73 2.37
CA TYR A 122 -19.98 3.75 1.44
C TYR A 122 -19.66 4.47 0.13
N SER A 123 -18.98 5.61 0.21
CA SER A 123 -18.59 6.40 -0.96
C SER A 123 -17.68 5.66 -1.95
N ARG A 124 -17.04 4.57 -1.52
CA ARG A 124 -16.16 3.76 -2.36
C ARG A 124 -16.84 2.53 -2.95
N LYS A 125 -18.06 2.21 -2.51
CA LYS A 125 -18.82 1.08 -3.03
C LYS A 125 -19.44 1.36 -4.40
N GLU A 126 -19.57 2.64 -4.73
CA GLU A 126 -20.03 3.07 -6.04
C GLU A 126 -18.86 3.26 -7.00
N LEU A 127 -19.00 2.74 -8.21
CA LEU A 127 -18.04 3.00 -9.27
C LEU A 127 -18.07 4.48 -9.66
N PRO A 128 -16.91 5.09 -9.98
CA PRO A 128 -16.88 6.45 -10.49
C PRO A 128 -17.82 6.62 -11.70
N LYS A 129 -18.69 7.60 -11.63
CA LYS A 129 -19.59 7.92 -12.75
C LYS A 129 -18.80 8.66 -13.83
N GLY A 130 -18.91 8.20 -15.07
CA GLY A 130 -18.48 8.95 -16.24
C GLY A 130 -17.25 8.45 -16.97
N ASP A 131 -16.51 7.48 -16.45
CA ASP A 131 -15.40 6.84 -17.15
C ASP A 131 -15.82 5.45 -17.64
N SER A 132 -16.62 5.48 -18.63
CA SER A 132 -16.96 4.27 -19.37
C SER A 132 -15.82 3.87 -20.32
#